data_c315e89575f1c7d60d2224aaa90539e9
#
_entry.id   c315e89575f1c7d60d2224aaa90539e9
#
_cell.length_a   1.000
_cell.length_b   1.000
_cell.length_c   1.000
_cell.angle_alpha   90.00
_cell.angle_beta   90.00
_cell.angle_gamma   90.00
#
_symmetry.space_group_name_H-M   'P 1'
#
loop_
_entity.id
_entity.type
_entity.pdbx_description
1 polymer ?
#
loop_
_entity_poly.entity_id
_entity_poly.type
_entity_poly.pdbx_seq_one_letter_code
_entity_poly.pdbx_strand_id
1 'polypeptide(L)'
;MTKTLNLLLDLIAFDSSTKERANDTIQYCYDWLKEASLHPEILSNNGYQMLVCNVGKGDKKLILNGHVDVVSGKASQFSPEIKDGKVYGRGTADMKAGVSAMMVALTELQESDLNETTVQLQLMSDEEIGGYNCAAYLTEQGYLGDFVICAEPTQLGIGFQAKGTLQIDIELRGASAHSSRPWEGENAVVKAFELYQQLISLPFAKESTEVYDQPSINLAKINAGDVYNKVPDICHISFDIRYLPTQNKEQIIKEIESIMDGHIDIHLEGAAVQNDVDDVYIQKLIKHIKQMTGESSVDIFGQHGYADTRYFSRYHVPAIEFGPSGGAWHGDGEYADIESIEAFKDTLVSFAKRFND
;
A
#
# COMPACT_ATOMS: atom_id res chain seq x y z
N MET A 1 2.50 -26.31 15.77
CA MET A 1 2.37 -25.04 15.04
C MET A 1 1.43 -25.28 13.86
N THR A 2 0.61 -24.30 13.50
CA THR A 2 -0.28 -24.37 12.34
C THR A 2 0.51 -24.33 11.03
N LYS A 3 -0.14 -24.69 9.90
CA LYS A 3 0.48 -24.62 8.57
C LYS A 3 0.80 -23.16 8.21
N THR A 4 -0.09 -22.21 8.58
CA THR A 4 0.08 -20.77 8.36
C THR A 4 1.30 -20.23 9.10
N LEU A 5 1.43 -20.56 10.39
CA LEU A 5 2.56 -20.11 11.19
C LEU A 5 3.89 -20.66 10.69
N ASN A 6 3.96 -21.94 10.31
CA ASN A 6 5.18 -22.53 9.76
C ASN A 6 5.60 -21.80 8.47
N LEU A 7 4.66 -21.59 7.53
CA LEU A 7 4.95 -20.86 6.30
C LEU A 7 5.41 -19.41 6.58
N LEU A 8 4.80 -18.74 7.55
CA LEU A 8 5.23 -17.40 7.94
C LEU A 8 6.67 -17.36 8.43
N LEU A 9 7.06 -18.31 9.29
CA LEU A 9 8.45 -18.42 9.79
C LEU A 9 9.45 -18.61 8.64
N ASP A 10 9.10 -19.47 7.68
CA ASP A 10 9.92 -19.69 6.48
C ASP A 10 10.04 -18.40 5.65
N LEU A 11 8.92 -17.69 5.41
CA LEU A 11 8.92 -16.44 4.64
C LEU A 11 9.73 -15.33 5.31
N ILE A 12 9.68 -15.19 6.63
CA ILE A 12 10.47 -14.19 7.37
C ILE A 12 11.98 -14.46 7.24
N ALA A 13 12.39 -15.72 7.13
CA ALA A 13 13.80 -16.08 6.98
C ALA A 13 14.42 -15.58 5.65
N PHE A 14 13.61 -15.22 4.67
CA PHE A 14 14.06 -14.54 3.45
C PHE A 14 14.22 -13.04 3.72
N ASP A 15 15.44 -12.51 3.57
CA ASP A 15 15.69 -11.08 3.48
C ASP A 15 15.31 -10.59 2.08
N SER A 16 14.03 -10.33 1.85
CA SER A 16 13.49 -9.91 0.56
C SER A 16 13.55 -8.39 0.33
N SER A 17 14.54 -7.71 0.90
CA SER A 17 14.72 -6.26 0.78
C SER A 17 15.40 -5.80 -0.51
N THR A 18 15.81 -6.73 -1.38
CA THR A 18 16.34 -6.43 -2.71
C THR A 18 15.54 -7.16 -3.77
N LYS A 19 15.57 -6.65 -5.01
CA LYS A 19 14.85 -7.25 -6.14
C LYS A 19 15.15 -8.75 -6.31
N GLU A 20 16.43 -9.12 -6.29
CA GLU A 20 16.86 -10.51 -6.48
C GLU A 20 16.29 -11.42 -5.39
N ARG A 21 16.36 -10.98 -4.13
CA ARG A 21 15.88 -11.76 -2.98
C ARG A 21 14.35 -11.78 -2.86
N ALA A 22 13.67 -10.71 -3.27
CA ALA A 22 12.22 -10.71 -3.40
C ALA A 22 11.76 -11.70 -4.48
N ASN A 23 12.48 -11.76 -5.62
CA ASN A 23 12.24 -12.77 -6.65
C ASN A 23 12.50 -14.21 -6.15
N ASP A 24 13.55 -14.43 -5.34
CA ASP A 24 13.81 -15.73 -4.70
C ASP A 24 12.64 -16.12 -3.77
N THR A 25 12.04 -15.14 -3.08
CA THR A 25 10.87 -15.38 -2.24
C THR A 25 9.63 -15.72 -3.07
N ILE A 26 9.42 -15.08 -4.22
CA ILE A 26 8.37 -15.47 -5.18
C ILE A 26 8.59 -16.91 -5.66
N GLN A 27 9.84 -17.30 -5.97
CA GLN A 27 10.15 -18.68 -6.37
C GLN A 27 9.84 -19.67 -5.24
N TYR A 28 10.17 -19.34 -3.98
CA TYR A 28 9.81 -20.15 -2.82
C TYR A 28 8.29 -20.34 -2.70
N CYS A 29 7.50 -19.26 -2.82
CA CYS A 29 6.04 -19.32 -2.83
C CYS A 29 5.49 -20.20 -3.95
N TYR A 30 6.08 -20.11 -5.14
CA TYR A 30 5.73 -20.95 -6.28
C TYR A 30 5.95 -22.43 -5.98
N ASP A 31 7.14 -22.80 -5.48
CA ASP A 31 7.48 -24.20 -5.18
C ASP A 31 6.58 -24.76 -4.07
N TRP A 32 6.33 -23.96 -3.02
CA TRP A 32 5.42 -24.31 -1.93
C TRP A 32 3.98 -24.60 -2.41
N LEU A 33 3.43 -23.75 -3.29
CA LEU A 33 2.10 -23.96 -3.87
C LEU A 33 2.06 -25.18 -4.78
N LYS A 34 3.12 -25.44 -5.55
CA LYS A 34 3.26 -26.65 -6.38
C LYS A 34 3.29 -27.92 -5.53
N GLU A 35 4.01 -27.93 -4.42
CA GLU A 35 4.02 -29.05 -3.47
C GLU A 35 2.64 -29.32 -2.88
N ALA A 36 1.83 -28.24 -2.71
CA ALA A 36 0.43 -28.35 -2.34
C ALA A 36 -0.51 -28.75 -3.49
N SER A 37 0.02 -29.19 -4.65
CA SER A 37 -0.72 -29.60 -5.83
C SER A 37 -1.53 -28.50 -6.53
N LEU A 38 -1.19 -27.25 -6.29
CA LEU A 38 -1.71 -26.08 -7.01
C LEU A 38 -0.93 -25.82 -8.30
N HIS A 39 -1.42 -24.94 -9.16
CA HIS A 39 -0.84 -24.61 -10.46
C HIS A 39 -0.50 -23.11 -10.53
N PRO A 40 0.51 -22.64 -9.76
CA PRO A 40 0.95 -21.26 -9.84
C PRO A 40 1.68 -20.97 -11.16
N GLU A 41 1.66 -19.70 -11.55
CA GLU A 41 2.40 -19.14 -12.67
C GLU A 41 3.26 -17.99 -12.19
N ILE A 42 4.51 -17.90 -12.66
CA ILE A 42 5.39 -16.75 -12.45
C ILE A 42 5.40 -15.91 -13.73
N LEU A 43 5.09 -14.63 -13.58
CA LEU A 43 5.23 -13.60 -14.59
C LEU A 43 6.43 -12.70 -14.24
N SER A 44 6.96 -11.98 -15.22
CA SER A 44 8.09 -11.06 -14.99
C SER A 44 7.93 -9.79 -15.83
N ASN A 45 8.23 -8.65 -15.19
CA ASN A 45 8.30 -7.36 -15.86
C ASN A 45 9.47 -6.54 -15.28
N ASN A 46 10.32 -5.98 -16.13
CA ASN A 46 11.53 -5.22 -15.76
C ASN A 46 12.46 -5.97 -14.77
N GLY A 47 12.44 -7.33 -14.81
CA GLY A 47 13.22 -8.18 -13.93
C GLY A 47 12.64 -8.38 -12.52
N TYR A 48 11.48 -7.84 -12.21
CA TYR A 48 10.67 -8.17 -11.04
C TYR A 48 9.75 -9.33 -11.36
N GLN A 49 9.56 -10.22 -10.42
CA GLN A 49 8.68 -11.38 -10.56
C GLN A 49 7.40 -11.19 -9.76
N MET A 50 6.32 -11.73 -10.29
CA MET A 50 5.04 -11.82 -9.61
C MET A 50 4.46 -13.21 -9.83
N LEU A 51 3.67 -13.67 -8.85
CA LEU A 51 3.04 -14.99 -8.89
C LEU A 51 1.53 -14.83 -9.00
N VAL A 52 0.92 -15.64 -9.87
CA VAL A 52 -0.54 -15.77 -9.98
C VAL A 52 -0.91 -17.23 -9.81
N CYS A 53 -1.92 -17.52 -8.98
CA CYS A 53 -2.45 -18.86 -8.79
C CYS A 53 -3.96 -18.83 -8.63
N ASN A 54 -4.68 -19.69 -9.35
CA ASN A 54 -6.13 -19.75 -9.34
C ASN A 54 -6.63 -21.04 -8.70
N VAL A 55 -7.73 -20.96 -7.95
CA VAL A 55 -8.56 -22.09 -7.54
C VAL A 55 -10.03 -21.81 -7.84
N GLY A 56 -10.82 -22.86 -8.01
CA GLY A 56 -12.20 -22.75 -8.44
C GLY A 56 -12.34 -22.51 -9.96
N LYS A 57 -13.56 -22.43 -10.42
CA LYS A 57 -13.91 -22.19 -11.82
C LYS A 57 -15.23 -21.45 -11.86
N GLY A 58 -15.19 -20.18 -12.22
CA GLY A 58 -16.40 -19.37 -12.31
C GLY A 58 -16.11 -17.99 -12.90
N ASP A 59 -17.18 -17.32 -13.28
CA ASP A 59 -17.09 -15.98 -13.88
C ASP A 59 -16.85 -14.90 -12.83
N LYS A 60 -17.29 -15.12 -11.58
CA LYS A 60 -17.00 -14.23 -10.45
C LYS A 60 -15.60 -14.46 -9.93
N LYS A 61 -14.83 -13.40 -9.79
CA LYS A 61 -13.44 -13.48 -9.40
C LYS A 61 -13.13 -12.64 -8.16
N LEU A 62 -12.67 -13.34 -7.10
CA LEU A 62 -12.08 -12.75 -5.91
C LEU A 62 -10.56 -12.75 -6.06
N ILE A 63 -9.92 -11.59 -5.93
CA ILE A 63 -8.46 -11.47 -5.90
C ILE A 63 -7.99 -11.33 -4.46
N LEU A 64 -7.01 -12.15 -4.09
CA LEU A 64 -6.21 -12.04 -2.88
C LEU A 64 -4.84 -11.52 -3.27
N ASN A 65 -4.53 -10.28 -2.92
CA ASN A 65 -3.32 -9.58 -3.33
C ASN A 65 -2.40 -9.34 -2.13
N GLY A 66 -1.09 -9.44 -2.35
CA GLY A 66 -0.10 -9.12 -1.35
C GLY A 66 1.32 -9.11 -1.89
N HIS A 67 2.27 -8.60 -1.10
CA HIS A 67 3.67 -8.51 -1.48
C HIS A 67 4.58 -9.33 -0.57
N VAL A 68 5.73 -9.74 -1.12
CA VAL A 68 6.74 -10.53 -0.39
C VAL A 68 8.02 -9.74 -0.13
N ASP A 69 8.22 -8.62 -0.84
CA ASP A 69 9.31 -7.70 -0.58
C ASP A 69 9.12 -6.99 0.76
N VAL A 70 10.20 -6.48 1.31
CA VAL A 70 10.22 -5.78 2.59
C VAL A 70 11.23 -4.64 2.55
N VAL A 71 11.06 -3.62 3.38
CA VAL A 71 12.11 -2.62 3.60
C VAL A 71 13.36 -3.26 4.24
N SER A 72 14.51 -2.63 4.08
CA SER A 72 15.77 -3.11 4.67
C SER A 72 15.66 -3.33 6.19
N GLY A 73 16.38 -4.32 6.69
CA GLY A 73 16.41 -4.67 8.10
C GLY A 73 17.78 -5.17 8.57
N LYS A 74 17.93 -5.32 9.88
CA LYS A 74 19.10 -5.97 10.49
C LYS A 74 19.04 -7.48 10.25
N ALA A 75 20.18 -8.15 10.12
CA ALA A 75 20.23 -9.60 9.91
C ALA A 75 19.43 -10.40 10.97
N SER A 76 19.39 -9.91 12.22
CA SER A 76 18.61 -10.55 13.29
C SER A 76 17.10 -10.53 13.08
N GLN A 77 16.58 -9.57 12.28
CA GLN A 77 15.15 -9.47 11.99
C GLN A 77 14.67 -10.52 10.99
N PHE A 78 15.58 -11.19 10.29
CA PHE A 78 15.30 -12.32 9.40
C PHE A 78 15.47 -13.68 10.10
N SER A 79 15.56 -13.66 11.46
CA SER A 79 15.53 -14.84 12.32
C SER A 79 14.29 -14.75 13.21
N PRO A 80 13.14 -15.29 12.77
CA PRO A 80 11.87 -15.06 13.45
C PRO A 80 11.86 -15.60 14.88
N GLU A 81 11.27 -14.85 15.80
CA GLU A 81 11.10 -15.23 17.20
C GLU A 81 9.62 -15.27 17.57
N ILE A 82 9.19 -16.35 18.22
CA ILE A 82 7.83 -16.46 18.77
C ILE A 82 7.88 -16.13 20.26
N LYS A 83 7.12 -15.13 20.67
CA LYS A 83 7.02 -14.72 22.07
C LYS A 83 5.65 -14.10 22.35
N ASP A 84 5.06 -14.48 23.47
CA ASP A 84 3.79 -13.92 24.01
C ASP A 84 2.65 -13.89 22.97
N GLY A 85 2.49 -14.97 22.18
CA GLY A 85 1.45 -15.07 21.15
C GLY A 85 1.73 -14.29 19.87
N LYS A 86 2.93 -13.74 19.71
CA LYS A 86 3.37 -12.93 18.56
C LYS A 86 4.56 -13.55 17.85
N VAL A 87 4.67 -13.26 16.56
CA VAL A 87 5.86 -13.55 15.76
C VAL A 87 6.57 -12.24 15.48
N TYR A 88 7.85 -12.17 15.81
CA TYR A 88 8.71 -11.02 15.59
C TYR A 88 9.66 -11.27 14.41
N GLY A 89 9.84 -10.27 13.56
CA GLY A 89 10.75 -10.29 12.42
C GLY A 89 10.36 -9.26 11.37
N ARG A 90 11.26 -8.94 10.44
CA ARG A 90 11.03 -8.02 9.34
C ARG A 90 10.02 -8.63 8.35
N GLY A 91 9.03 -7.82 7.95
CA GLY A 91 7.96 -8.23 7.06
C GLY A 91 6.91 -9.12 7.74
N THR A 92 6.98 -9.31 9.06
CA THR A 92 6.01 -10.13 9.79
C THR A 92 4.62 -9.53 9.68
N ALA A 93 4.47 -8.24 9.97
CA ALA A 93 3.21 -7.52 9.84
C ALA A 93 3.00 -7.03 8.39
N ASP A 94 4.03 -6.51 7.77
CA ASP A 94 3.99 -5.86 6.47
C ASP A 94 4.84 -6.64 5.44
N MET A 95 4.20 -7.60 4.64
CA MET A 95 2.86 -8.15 4.91
C MET A 95 2.88 -9.69 4.81
N LYS A 96 4.02 -10.35 5.17
CA LYS A 96 4.21 -11.81 5.02
C LYS A 96 3.22 -12.65 5.85
N ALA A 97 2.67 -12.09 6.96
CA ALA A 97 1.58 -12.74 7.70
C ALA A 97 0.32 -12.86 6.84
N GLY A 98 -0.04 -11.78 6.14
CA GLY A 98 -1.13 -11.79 5.16
C GLY A 98 -0.86 -12.78 4.02
N VAL A 99 0.35 -12.75 3.46
CA VAL A 99 0.77 -13.68 2.38
C VAL A 99 0.66 -15.13 2.83
N SER A 100 1.20 -15.49 3.99
CA SER A 100 1.15 -16.88 4.49
C SER A 100 -0.29 -17.36 4.69
N ALA A 101 -1.15 -16.50 5.24
CA ALA A 101 -2.57 -16.80 5.43
C ALA A 101 -3.31 -16.99 4.10
N MET A 102 -3.08 -16.11 3.10
CA MET A 102 -3.68 -16.24 1.76
C MET A 102 -3.24 -17.53 1.05
N MET A 103 -1.95 -17.86 1.11
CA MET A 103 -1.43 -19.08 0.48
C MET A 103 -2.05 -20.35 1.10
N VAL A 104 -2.16 -20.40 2.43
CA VAL A 104 -2.81 -21.53 3.12
C VAL A 104 -4.31 -21.56 2.82
N ALA A 105 -5.01 -20.41 2.87
CA ALA A 105 -6.41 -20.32 2.49
C ALA A 105 -6.66 -20.88 1.08
N LEU A 106 -5.79 -20.54 0.11
CA LEU A 106 -5.90 -21.04 -1.26
C LEU A 106 -5.82 -22.58 -1.32
N THR A 107 -4.94 -23.21 -0.50
CA THR A 107 -4.86 -24.68 -0.44
C THR A 107 -6.11 -25.32 0.18
N GLU A 108 -6.77 -24.67 1.12
CA GLU A 108 -8.04 -25.15 1.71
C GLU A 108 -9.23 -24.96 0.76
N LEU A 109 -9.16 -23.95 -0.10
CA LEU A 109 -10.20 -23.66 -1.09
C LEU A 109 -10.14 -24.57 -2.32
N GLN A 110 -8.99 -25.19 -2.60
CA GLN A 110 -8.77 -26.03 -3.78
C GLN A 110 -9.80 -27.16 -3.90
N GLU A 111 -10.15 -27.79 -2.78
CA GLU A 111 -11.12 -28.91 -2.73
C GLU A 111 -12.53 -28.47 -2.32
N SER A 112 -12.76 -27.16 -2.21
CA SER A 112 -14.04 -26.60 -1.78
C SER A 112 -14.96 -26.34 -2.97
N ASP A 113 -16.27 -26.45 -2.74
CA ASP A 113 -17.25 -25.86 -3.65
C ASP A 113 -17.25 -24.34 -3.48
N LEU A 114 -16.90 -23.64 -4.55
CA LEU A 114 -16.77 -22.17 -4.56
C LEU A 114 -17.95 -21.48 -5.28
N ASN A 115 -19.03 -22.18 -5.54
CA ASN A 115 -20.26 -21.61 -6.13
C ASN A 115 -19.97 -20.70 -7.34
N GLU A 116 -19.32 -21.26 -8.37
CA GLU A 116 -18.92 -20.53 -9.60
C GLU A 116 -18.00 -19.31 -9.37
N THR A 117 -17.23 -19.33 -8.29
CA THR A 117 -16.22 -18.32 -8.00
C THR A 117 -14.83 -18.83 -8.38
N THR A 118 -14.04 -17.97 -8.99
CA THR A 118 -12.58 -18.11 -9.09
C THR A 118 -11.91 -17.27 -8.02
N VAL A 119 -11.07 -17.90 -7.19
CA VAL A 119 -10.18 -17.17 -6.26
C VAL A 119 -8.78 -17.14 -6.86
N GLN A 120 -8.28 -15.95 -7.06
CA GLN A 120 -6.95 -15.72 -7.63
C GLN A 120 -6.03 -15.10 -6.58
N LEU A 121 -4.95 -15.79 -6.25
CA LEU A 121 -3.84 -15.24 -5.48
C LEU A 121 -2.91 -14.48 -6.42
N GLN A 122 -2.47 -13.30 -6.02
CA GLN A 122 -1.47 -12.48 -6.67
C GLN A 122 -0.42 -12.05 -5.65
N LEU A 123 0.85 -12.45 -5.84
CA LEU A 123 1.97 -12.06 -4.99
C LEU A 123 2.96 -11.21 -5.77
N MET A 124 3.36 -10.07 -5.17
CA MET A 124 4.21 -9.04 -5.76
C MET A 124 5.58 -9.02 -5.10
N SER A 125 6.59 -8.53 -5.83
CA SER A 125 7.97 -8.39 -5.34
C SER A 125 8.49 -6.95 -5.37
N ASP A 126 7.61 -5.93 -5.47
CA ASP A 126 8.03 -4.53 -5.59
C ASP A 126 7.04 -3.51 -4.99
N GLU A 127 6.19 -3.92 -4.04
CA GLU A 127 5.21 -3.00 -3.41
C GLU A 127 5.92 -1.89 -2.66
N GLU A 128 6.93 -2.19 -1.84
CA GLU A 128 7.69 -1.27 -0.98
C GLU A 128 8.44 -0.17 -1.77
N ILE A 129 8.59 -0.37 -3.06
CA ILE A 129 9.15 0.62 -3.98
C ILE A 129 8.12 1.18 -4.97
N GLY A 130 6.84 0.87 -4.74
CA GLY A 130 5.71 1.46 -5.43
C GLY A 130 4.90 0.56 -6.34
N GLY A 131 5.15 -0.77 -6.45
CA GLY A 131 4.32 -1.73 -7.20
C GLY A 131 4.23 -1.53 -8.71
N TYR A 132 5.12 -0.70 -9.28
CA TYR A 132 5.04 -0.32 -10.71
C TYR A 132 5.31 -1.47 -11.67
N ASN A 133 6.16 -2.41 -11.26
CA ASN A 133 6.58 -3.50 -12.14
C ASN A 133 5.69 -4.73 -11.98
N CYS A 134 5.02 -4.90 -10.84
CA CYS A 134 4.18 -6.07 -10.55
C CYS A 134 2.69 -5.72 -10.59
N ALA A 135 2.14 -5.07 -9.57
CA ALA A 135 0.68 -4.82 -9.48
C ALA A 135 0.16 -3.93 -10.62
N ALA A 136 0.89 -2.85 -10.96
CA ALA A 136 0.53 -2.02 -12.11
C ALA A 136 0.51 -2.85 -13.41
N TYR A 137 1.57 -3.63 -13.65
CA TYR A 137 1.68 -4.47 -14.83
C TYR A 137 0.55 -5.52 -14.90
N LEU A 138 0.26 -6.24 -13.80
CA LEU A 138 -0.81 -7.24 -13.80
C LEU A 138 -2.16 -6.61 -14.13
N THR A 139 -2.50 -5.47 -13.54
CA THR A 139 -3.76 -4.79 -13.83
C THR A 139 -3.84 -4.30 -15.27
N GLU A 140 -2.74 -3.82 -15.85
CA GLU A 140 -2.63 -3.45 -17.28
C GLU A 140 -2.78 -4.67 -18.22
N GLN A 141 -2.33 -5.85 -17.78
CA GLN A 141 -2.52 -7.10 -18.55
C GLN A 141 -3.90 -7.73 -18.34
N GLY A 142 -4.81 -7.09 -17.58
CA GLY A 142 -6.17 -7.54 -17.38
C GLY A 142 -6.34 -8.59 -16.27
N TYR A 143 -5.38 -8.75 -15.37
CA TYR A 143 -5.53 -9.56 -14.16
C TYR A 143 -6.40 -8.84 -13.13
N LEU A 144 -7.66 -8.63 -13.50
CA LEU A 144 -8.69 -7.95 -12.72
C LEU A 144 -9.73 -8.94 -12.18
N GLY A 145 -10.50 -8.53 -11.19
CA GLY A 145 -11.57 -9.31 -10.58
C GLY A 145 -12.82 -8.47 -10.29
N ASP A 146 -13.80 -9.08 -9.64
CA ASP A 146 -14.99 -8.36 -9.15
C ASP A 146 -14.75 -7.69 -7.80
N PHE A 147 -13.81 -8.22 -7.00
CA PHE A 147 -13.41 -7.67 -5.70
C PHE A 147 -11.97 -8.07 -5.37
N VAL A 148 -11.24 -7.17 -4.70
CA VAL A 148 -9.85 -7.38 -4.30
C VAL A 148 -9.69 -7.17 -2.80
N ILE A 149 -8.99 -8.11 -2.16
CA ILE A 149 -8.49 -7.99 -0.79
C ILE A 149 -6.98 -7.92 -0.85
N CYS A 150 -6.39 -6.77 -0.50
CA CYS A 150 -4.97 -6.60 -0.26
C CYS A 150 -4.71 -6.88 1.23
N ALA A 151 -3.84 -7.85 1.53
CA ALA A 151 -3.70 -8.40 2.88
C ALA A 151 -2.76 -7.58 3.79
N GLU A 152 -2.82 -6.25 3.66
CA GLU A 152 -2.11 -5.30 4.52
C GLU A 152 -2.53 -5.39 5.99
N PRO A 153 -1.64 -5.07 6.96
CA PRO A 153 -1.95 -5.20 8.38
C PRO A 153 -2.98 -4.15 8.84
N THR A 154 -4.23 -4.56 8.96
CA THR A 154 -5.37 -3.69 9.31
C THR A 154 -6.01 -3.99 10.66
N GLN A 155 -5.38 -4.79 11.50
CA GLN A 155 -5.92 -5.23 12.79
C GLN A 155 -7.27 -5.97 12.67
N LEU A 156 -7.48 -6.72 11.56
CA LEU A 156 -8.75 -7.34 11.16
C LEU A 156 -9.89 -6.33 10.89
N GLY A 157 -9.57 -5.04 10.76
CA GLY A 157 -10.46 -4.00 10.24
C GLY A 157 -10.41 -3.92 8.71
N ILE A 158 -11.25 -3.06 8.13
CA ILE A 158 -11.32 -2.84 6.69
C ILE A 158 -10.89 -1.42 6.35
N GLY A 159 -9.75 -1.29 5.66
CA GLY A 159 -9.33 -0.07 4.99
C GLY A 159 -10.05 0.04 3.65
N PHE A 160 -11.17 0.78 3.59
CA PHE A 160 -12.01 0.83 2.38
C PHE A 160 -11.71 2.01 1.47
N GLN A 161 -10.96 2.98 1.96
CA GLN A 161 -10.46 4.12 1.21
C GLN A 161 -8.98 4.35 1.51
N ALA A 162 -8.26 4.95 0.55
CA ALA A 162 -6.89 5.41 0.76
C ALA A 162 -6.67 6.76 0.08
N LYS A 163 -5.89 7.65 0.75
CA LYS A 163 -5.52 8.94 0.15
C LYS A 163 -4.66 8.73 -1.09
N GLY A 164 -4.86 9.58 -2.09
CA GLY A 164 -3.97 9.65 -3.23
C GLY A 164 -2.66 10.34 -2.87
N THR A 165 -1.65 10.14 -3.70
CA THR A 165 -0.30 10.69 -3.50
C THR A 165 0.07 11.61 -4.65
N LEU A 166 0.66 12.75 -4.32
CA LEU A 166 1.24 13.69 -5.27
C LEU A 166 2.54 14.24 -4.67
N GLN A 167 3.68 13.80 -5.19
CA GLN A 167 4.99 14.33 -4.83
C GLN A 167 5.46 15.27 -5.92
N ILE A 168 5.76 16.51 -5.56
CA ILE A 168 6.12 17.56 -6.50
C ILE A 168 7.40 18.27 -6.08
N ASP A 169 8.19 18.64 -7.08
CA ASP A 169 9.35 19.49 -6.96
C ASP A 169 9.09 20.85 -7.66
N ILE A 170 9.47 21.94 -7.02
CA ILE A 170 9.28 23.30 -7.50
C ILE A 170 10.60 24.06 -7.40
N GLU A 171 11.01 24.69 -8.49
CA GLU A 171 12.11 25.64 -8.50
C GLU A 171 11.57 27.06 -8.41
N LEU A 172 11.97 27.79 -7.38
CA LEU A 172 11.64 29.19 -7.19
C LEU A 172 12.85 30.06 -7.51
N ARG A 173 12.62 31.11 -8.30
CA ARG A 173 13.65 32.08 -8.69
C ARG A 173 13.44 33.41 -8.03
N GLY A 174 14.53 33.99 -7.59
CA GLY A 174 14.64 35.33 -7.03
C GLY A 174 15.70 36.12 -7.79
N ALA A 175 16.31 37.07 -7.09
CA ALA A 175 17.42 37.89 -7.59
C ALA A 175 18.51 38.03 -6.55
N SER A 176 19.75 37.72 -6.92
CA SER A 176 20.90 37.87 -6.02
C SER A 176 21.19 39.33 -5.69
N ALA A 177 21.63 39.58 -4.47
CA ALA A 177 22.19 40.85 -4.01
C ALA A 177 23.20 40.61 -2.89
N HIS A 178 23.97 41.61 -2.53
CA HIS A 178 24.84 41.53 -1.37
C HIS A 178 24.00 41.44 -0.07
N SER A 179 24.34 40.55 0.85
CA SER A 179 23.58 40.29 2.07
C SER A 179 23.36 41.52 2.97
N SER A 180 24.24 42.51 2.91
CA SER A 180 24.07 43.76 3.66
C SER A 180 23.00 44.70 3.08
N ARG A 181 22.53 44.43 1.86
CA ARG A 181 21.48 45.18 1.14
C ARG A 181 20.46 44.24 0.52
N PRO A 182 19.76 43.41 1.34
CA PRO A 182 18.86 42.38 0.84
C PRO A 182 17.67 42.95 0.05
N TRP A 183 17.34 44.22 0.26
CA TRP A 183 16.28 44.98 -0.47
C TRP A 183 16.62 45.26 -1.95
N GLU A 184 17.87 45.06 -2.38
CA GLU A 184 18.29 45.15 -3.77
C GLU A 184 18.11 43.84 -4.53
N GLY A 185 17.81 42.75 -3.83
CA GLY A 185 17.55 41.42 -4.36
C GLY A 185 16.16 40.89 -4.03
N GLU A 186 15.94 39.64 -4.41
CA GLU A 186 14.73 38.93 -4.13
C GLU A 186 15.08 37.51 -3.60
N ASN A 187 14.81 37.26 -2.33
CA ASN A 187 15.27 36.05 -1.66
C ASN A 187 14.36 34.84 -2.00
N ALA A 188 14.88 33.86 -2.75
CA ALA A 188 14.16 32.68 -3.15
C ALA A 188 13.73 31.79 -1.96
N VAL A 189 14.46 31.82 -0.82
CA VAL A 189 14.06 31.09 0.40
C VAL A 189 12.82 31.72 1.01
N VAL A 190 12.75 33.06 1.05
CA VAL A 190 11.54 33.77 1.55
C VAL A 190 10.35 33.43 0.68
N LYS A 191 10.50 33.45 -0.65
CA LYS A 191 9.44 33.01 -1.58
C LYS A 191 8.97 31.57 -1.31
N ALA A 192 9.88 30.66 -0.98
CA ALA A 192 9.53 29.29 -0.66
C ALA A 192 8.63 29.19 0.59
N PHE A 193 8.92 29.98 1.64
CA PHE A 193 8.06 30.05 2.81
C PHE A 193 6.70 30.69 2.51
N GLU A 194 6.67 31.74 1.70
CA GLU A 194 5.42 32.37 1.27
C GLU A 194 4.57 31.41 0.45
N LEU A 195 5.16 30.67 -0.48
CA LEU A 195 4.50 29.62 -1.23
C LEU A 195 3.91 28.54 -0.31
N TYR A 196 4.70 28.03 0.64
CA TYR A 196 4.20 27.04 1.60
C TYR A 196 3.00 27.54 2.39
N GLN A 197 3.02 28.78 2.91
CA GLN A 197 1.92 29.38 3.64
C GLN A 197 0.66 29.54 2.79
N GLN A 198 0.81 29.90 1.52
CA GLN A 198 -0.30 29.99 0.56
C GLN A 198 -0.84 28.59 0.25
N LEU A 199 0.04 27.62 -0.02
CA LEU A 199 -0.33 26.25 -0.39
C LEU A 199 -1.18 25.57 0.71
N ILE A 200 -0.76 25.65 1.96
CA ILE A 200 -1.56 25.09 3.09
C ILE A 200 -2.86 25.85 3.35
N SER A 201 -3.07 26.98 2.67
CA SER A 201 -4.30 27.81 2.77
C SER A 201 -5.24 27.63 1.58
N LEU A 202 -4.83 26.88 0.55
CA LEU A 202 -5.66 26.60 -0.62
C LEU A 202 -6.95 25.84 -0.25
N PRO A 203 -8.01 25.96 -1.04
CA PRO A 203 -9.27 25.26 -0.77
C PRO A 203 -9.10 23.78 -0.56
N PHE A 204 -8.39 23.07 -1.46
CA PHE A 204 -8.19 21.64 -1.35
C PHE A 204 -7.56 21.22 -0.01
N ALA A 205 -6.66 22.05 0.55
CA ALA A 205 -5.95 21.76 1.80
C ALA A 205 -6.85 21.84 3.06
N LYS A 206 -8.08 22.33 2.91
CA LYS A 206 -9.07 22.55 4.00
C LYS A 206 -10.28 21.63 3.90
N GLU A 207 -10.37 20.84 2.84
CA GLU A 207 -11.47 19.90 2.68
C GLU A 207 -11.38 18.75 3.69
N SER A 208 -12.54 18.20 4.04
CA SER A 208 -12.69 17.03 4.91
C SER A 208 -13.78 16.11 4.36
N THR A 209 -13.79 14.87 4.84
CA THR A 209 -14.86 13.90 4.60
C THR A 209 -15.29 13.29 5.93
N GLU A 210 -16.26 12.38 5.92
CA GLU A 210 -16.63 11.62 7.13
C GLU A 210 -15.47 10.73 7.62
N VAL A 211 -14.52 10.38 6.72
CA VAL A 211 -13.41 9.45 6.98
C VAL A 211 -12.10 10.18 7.28
N TYR A 212 -11.90 11.37 6.71
CA TYR A 212 -10.64 12.11 6.81
C TYR A 212 -10.88 13.54 7.26
N ASP A 213 -10.14 13.97 8.29
CA ASP A 213 -10.20 15.37 8.76
C ASP A 213 -9.66 16.35 7.72
N GLN A 214 -8.59 15.97 6.97
CA GLN A 214 -7.98 16.82 5.95
C GLN A 214 -6.97 16.07 5.09
N PRO A 215 -6.56 16.60 3.92
CA PRO A 215 -5.35 16.20 3.22
C PRO A 215 -4.11 16.40 4.10
N SER A 216 -3.00 15.73 3.78
CA SER A 216 -1.71 16.05 4.40
C SER A 216 -0.77 16.67 3.39
N ILE A 217 -0.05 17.72 3.83
CA ILE A 217 0.93 18.43 3.03
C ILE A 217 2.23 18.48 3.84
N ASN A 218 3.20 17.70 3.42
CA ASN A 218 4.52 17.66 4.02
C ASN A 218 5.51 18.45 3.16
N LEU A 219 6.14 19.46 3.73
CA LEU A 219 7.34 20.08 3.15
C LEU A 219 8.51 19.10 3.34
N ALA A 220 8.83 18.34 2.28
CA ALA A 220 9.76 17.22 2.37
C ALA A 220 11.22 17.61 2.22
N LYS A 221 11.52 18.58 1.34
CA LYS A 221 12.89 19.05 1.08
C LYS A 221 12.89 20.55 0.82
N ILE A 222 14.00 21.20 1.18
CA ILE A 222 14.31 22.58 0.80
C ILE A 222 15.83 22.71 0.62
N ASN A 223 16.27 23.24 -0.54
CA ASN A 223 17.67 23.46 -0.85
C ASN A 223 17.84 24.84 -1.49
N ALA A 224 18.66 25.70 -0.88
CA ALA A 224 18.94 27.03 -1.40
C ALA A 224 20.22 27.60 -0.79
N GLY A 225 20.84 28.58 -1.51
CA GLY A 225 22.00 29.34 -1.04
C GLY A 225 23.31 28.56 -1.13
N ASP A 226 24.38 29.29 -1.36
CA ASP A 226 25.75 28.79 -1.53
C ASP A 226 26.72 29.45 -0.56
N VAL A 227 26.50 30.74 -0.20
CA VAL A 227 27.34 31.51 0.70
C VAL A 227 26.53 32.48 1.58
N TYR A 228 27.07 32.86 2.73
CA TYR A 228 26.37 33.70 3.71
C TYR A 228 26.14 35.15 3.25
N ASN A 229 27.02 35.68 2.38
CA ASN A 229 27.02 37.08 2.01
C ASN A 229 26.31 37.39 0.68
N LYS A 230 25.43 36.47 0.21
CA LYS A 230 24.62 36.64 -0.99
C LYS A 230 23.14 36.31 -0.67
N VAL A 231 22.20 37.10 -1.19
CA VAL A 231 20.80 36.77 -1.21
C VAL A 231 20.59 35.55 -2.13
N PRO A 232 20.00 34.42 -1.67
CA PRO A 232 19.76 33.27 -2.52
C PRO A 232 18.78 33.59 -3.65
N ASP A 233 19.19 33.30 -4.87
CA ASP A 233 18.42 33.56 -6.11
C ASP A 233 17.72 32.32 -6.67
N ILE A 234 18.01 31.13 -6.12
CA ILE A 234 17.34 29.88 -6.46
C ILE A 234 17.02 29.12 -5.17
N CYS A 235 15.80 28.56 -5.12
CA CYS A 235 15.39 27.65 -4.06
C CYS A 235 14.61 26.49 -4.68
N HIS A 236 15.04 25.26 -4.39
CA HIS A 236 14.29 24.04 -4.72
C HIS A 236 13.52 23.58 -3.48
N ILE A 237 12.22 23.37 -3.64
CA ILE A 237 11.31 22.93 -2.58
C ILE A 237 10.52 21.72 -3.07
N SER A 238 10.36 20.73 -2.20
CA SER A 238 9.62 19.50 -2.51
C SER A 238 8.49 19.28 -1.52
N PHE A 239 7.33 18.86 -2.03
CA PHE A 239 6.17 18.52 -1.23
C PHE A 239 5.75 17.06 -1.44
N ASP A 240 5.33 16.40 -0.36
CA ASP A 240 4.53 15.16 -0.40
C ASP A 240 3.11 15.53 0.03
N ILE A 241 2.19 15.45 -0.91
CA ILE A 241 0.76 15.76 -0.72
C ILE A 241 -0.03 14.46 -0.74
N ARG A 242 -0.81 14.21 0.32
CA ARG A 242 -1.77 13.11 0.39
C ARG A 242 -3.18 13.69 0.28
N TYR A 243 -3.77 13.60 -0.92
CA TYR A 243 -5.07 14.18 -1.22
C TYR A 243 -6.21 13.20 -0.93
N LEU A 244 -7.41 13.75 -0.66
CA LEU A 244 -8.59 12.95 -0.32
C LEU A 244 -9.15 12.20 -1.54
N PRO A 245 -9.79 11.03 -1.35
CA PRO A 245 -10.41 10.29 -2.44
C PRO A 245 -11.46 11.06 -3.24
N THR A 246 -12.08 12.07 -2.62
CA THR A 246 -13.07 12.96 -3.25
C THR A 246 -12.47 14.08 -4.08
N GLN A 247 -11.14 14.25 -4.01
CA GLN A 247 -10.44 15.35 -4.68
C GLN A 247 -9.89 14.92 -6.05
N ASN A 248 -9.80 15.89 -6.95
CA ASN A 248 -9.22 15.71 -8.27
C ASN A 248 -7.78 16.24 -8.29
N LYS A 249 -6.83 15.38 -8.62
CA LYS A 249 -5.40 15.71 -8.67
C LYS A 249 -5.07 16.84 -9.63
N GLU A 250 -5.67 16.84 -10.82
CA GLU A 250 -5.46 17.87 -11.83
C GLU A 250 -5.96 19.24 -11.36
N GLN A 251 -7.03 19.26 -10.56
CA GLN A 251 -7.51 20.49 -9.94
C GLN A 251 -6.54 20.99 -8.85
N ILE A 252 -6.00 20.11 -8.03
CA ILE A 252 -4.99 20.44 -7.01
C ILE A 252 -3.76 21.08 -7.67
N ILE A 253 -3.25 20.50 -8.75
CA ILE A 253 -2.11 21.04 -9.49
C ILE A 253 -2.43 22.45 -9.99
N LYS A 254 -3.60 22.68 -10.59
CA LYS A 254 -4.03 24.01 -11.05
C LYS A 254 -4.14 25.04 -9.92
N GLU A 255 -4.63 24.62 -8.75
CA GLU A 255 -4.69 25.51 -7.59
C GLU A 255 -3.28 25.90 -7.13
N ILE A 256 -2.32 24.98 -7.11
CA ILE A 256 -0.92 25.25 -6.78
C ILE A 256 -0.29 26.17 -7.83
N GLU A 257 -0.48 25.89 -9.12
CA GLU A 257 0.01 26.74 -10.21
C GLU A 257 -0.54 28.17 -10.12
N SER A 258 -1.75 28.36 -9.60
CA SER A 258 -2.37 29.69 -9.49
C SER A 258 -1.70 30.61 -8.47
N ILE A 259 -0.92 30.07 -7.55
CA ILE A 259 -0.23 30.82 -6.47
C ILE A 259 1.27 30.97 -6.69
N MET A 260 1.81 30.53 -7.82
CA MET A 260 3.24 30.59 -8.10
C MET A 260 3.51 30.93 -9.55
N ASP A 261 4.68 31.57 -9.78
CA ASP A 261 5.28 31.68 -11.10
C ASP A 261 6.37 30.60 -11.22
N GLY A 262 6.16 29.62 -12.09
CA GLY A 262 7.14 28.55 -12.27
C GLY A 262 6.52 27.26 -12.81
N HIS A 263 7.30 26.20 -12.77
CA HIS A 263 6.92 24.88 -13.22
C HIS A 263 6.87 23.91 -12.03
N ILE A 264 5.90 22.99 -12.07
CA ILE A 264 5.78 21.88 -11.13
C ILE A 264 6.31 20.64 -11.83
N ASP A 265 7.36 20.04 -11.28
CA ASP A 265 7.84 18.73 -11.70
C ASP A 265 7.16 17.66 -10.81
N ILE A 266 6.40 16.76 -11.41
CA ILE A 266 5.77 15.65 -10.69
C ILE A 266 6.80 14.53 -10.56
N HIS A 267 7.26 14.29 -9.33
CA HIS A 267 8.19 13.23 -9.01
C HIS A 267 7.50 11.87 -8.90
N LEU A 268 6.32 11.83 -8.25
CA LEU A 268 5.52 10.62 -8.06
C LEU A 268 4.04 11.00 -7.94
N GLU A 269 3.20 10.16 -8.52
CA GLU A 269 1.75 10.25 -8.35
C GLU A 269 1.11 8.87 -8.13
N GLY A 270 0.08 8.83 -7.30
CA GLY A 270 -0.72 7.62 -7.05
C GLY A 270 -2.20 7.97 -6.93
N ALA A 271 -3.05 7.17 -7.55
CA ALA A 271 -4.49 7.35 -7.46
C ALA A 271 -4.97 7.12 -6.02
N ALA A 272 -5.98 7.86 -5.61
CA ALA A 272 -6.72 7.55 -4.39
C ALA A 272 -7.59 6.31 -4.59
N VAL A 273 -7.90 5.62 -3.51
CA VAL A 273 -8.84 4.50 -3.48
C VAL A 273 -10.14 4.98 -2.85
N GLN A 274 -11.25 4.81 -3.57
CA GLN A 274 -12.58 5.18 -3.09
C GLN A 274 -13.55 4.04 -3.35
N ASN A 275 -13.94 3.36 -2.29
CA ASN A 275 -15.03 2.38 -2.32
C ASN A 275 -16.22 2.91 -1.53
N ASP A 276 -17.39 2.37 -1.83
CA ASP A 276 -18.60 2.59 -1.04
C ASP A 276 -18.64 1.58 0.11
N VAL A 277 -18.85 2.03 1.33
CA VAL A 277 -18.98 1.15 2.49
C VAL A 277 -20.17 0.19 2.35
N ASP A 278 -21.19 0.59 1.60
CA ASP A 278 -22.38 -0.22 1.32
C ASP A 278 -22.19 -1.21 0.14
N ASP A 279 -20.97 -1.27 -0.44
CA ASP A 279 -20.64 -2.28 -1.45
C ASP A 279 -21.00 -3.69 -0.96
N VAL A 280 -21.61 -4.48 -1.84
CA VAL A 280 -22.13 -5.81 -1.49
C VAL A 280 -21.05 -6.76 -0.96
N TYR A 281 -19.85 -6.70 -1.49
CA TYR A 281 -18.74 -7.55 -1.06
C TYR A 281 -18.17 -7.09 0.27
N ILE A 282 -18.06 -5.78 0.50
CA ILE A 282 -17.64 -5.22 1.79
C ILE A 282 -18.63 -5.63 2.88
N GLN A 283 -19.94 -5.48 2.63
CA GLN A 283 -20.98 -5.87 3.60
C GLN A 283 -21.01 -7.38 3.88
N LYS A 284 -20.74 -8.22 2.87
CA LYS A 284 -20.55 -9.65 3.07
C LYS A 284 -19.32 -9.95 3.92
N LEU A 285 -18.17 -9.34 3.61
CA LEU A 285 -16.92 -9.55 4.33
C LEU A 285 -17.08 -9.17 5.81
N ILE A 286 -17.73 -8.06 6.14
CA ILE A 286 -18.03 -7.65 7.53
C ILE A 286 -18.75 -8.76 8.30
N LYS A 287 -19.71 -9.44 7.67
CA LYS A 287 -20.45 -10.56 8.32
C LYS A 287 -19.52 -11.75 8.62
N HIS A 288 -18.62 -12.07 7.67
CA HIS A 288 -17.65 -13.15 7.85
C HIS A 288 -16.60 -12.81 8.91
N ILE A 289 -16.09 -11.58 8.95
CA ILE A 289 -15.18 -11.13 10.02
C ILE A 289 -15.82 -11.31 11.39
N LYS A 290 -17.03 -10.77 11.59
CA LYS A 290 -17.78 -10.94 12.85
C LYS A 290 -17.99 -12.39 13.25
N GLN A 291 -18.27 -13.25 12.29
CA GLN A 291 -18.49 -14.68 12.53
C GLN A 291 -17.21 -15.38 12.96
N MET A 292 -16.06 -15.05 12.37
CA MET A 292 -14.79 -15.72 12.64
C MET A 292 -14.10 -15.17 13.89
N THR A 293 -14.19 -13.86 14.14
CA THR A 293 -13.57 -13.21 15.30
C THR A 293 -14.44 -13.23 16.56
N GLY A 294 -15.76 -13.39 16.41
CA GLY A 294 -16.73 -13.25 17.50
C GLY A 294 -17.00 -11.79 17.91
N GLU A 295 -16.42 -10.83 17.20
CA GLU A 295 -16.57 -9.40 17.49
C GLU A 295 -17.95 -8.88 17.07
N SER A 296 -18.50 -7.94 17.84
CA SER A 296 -19.81 -7.34 17.55
C SER A 296 -19.76 -6.28 16.44
N SER A 297 -18.61 -5.68 16.22
CA SER A 297 -18.35 -4.64 15.20
C SER A 297 -17.03 -4.90 14.49
N VAL A 298 -16.91 -4.40 13.27
CA VAL A 298 -15.66 -4.35 12.49
C VAL A 298 -15.27 -2.90 12.37
N ASP A 299 -14.00 -2.60 12.60
CA ASP A 299 -13.46 -1.27 12.35
C ASP A 299 -13.38 -1.01 10.85
N ILE A 300 -13.92 0.11 10.38
CA ILE A 300 -13.94 0.50 8.96
C ILE A 300 -13.36 1.91 8.88
N PHE A 301 -12.27 2.05 8.13
CA PHE A 301 -11.48 3.29 8.17
C PHE A 301 -10.86 3.62 6.80
N GLY A 302 -10.33 4.82 6.70
CA GLY A 302 -9.54 5.29 5.58
C GLY A 302 -8.05 5.25 5.88
N GLN A 303 -7.28 4.71 4.94
CA GLN A 303 -5.82 4.69 5.00
C GLN A 303 -5.21 6.05 4.63
N HIS A 304 -4.17 6.45 5.34
CA HIS A 304 -3.41 7.66 5.01
C HIS A 304 -2.27 7.39 4.02
N GLY A 305 -1.78 6.15 3.99
CA GLY A 305 -0.86 5.62 2.99
C GLY A 305 -1.60 5.03 1.79
N TYR A 306 -0.86 4.27 0.98
CA TYR A 306 -1.42 3.53 -0.15
C TYR A 306 -0.80 2.13 -0.21
N ALA A 307 -1.56 1.20 -0.77
CA ALA A 307 -1.12 -0.14 -1.12
C ALA A 307 -1.38 -0.41 -2.61
N ASP A 308 -1.18 -1.63 -3.05
CA ASP A 308 -1.46 -2.07 -4.42
C ASP A 308 -2.93 -1.94 -4.84
N THR A 309 -3.87 -1.76 -3.89
CA THR A 309 -5.29 -1.46 -4.12
C THR A 309 -5.52 -0.32 -5.10
N ARG A 310 -4.62 0.69 -5.13
CA ARG A 310 -4.69 1.84 -6.05
C ARG A 310 -4.65 1.46 -7.53
N TYR A 311 -4.01 0.35 -7.89
CA TYR A 311 -3.91 -0.09 -9.28
C TYR A 311 -5.22 -0.67 -9.78
N PHE A 312 -5.95 -1.40 -8.93
CA PHE A 312 -7.27 -1.93 -9.22
C PHE A 312 -8.33 -0.83 -9.27
N SER A 313 -8.23 0.17 -8.39
CA SER A 313 -9.12 1.33 -8.34
C SER A 313 -9.12 2.12 -9.67
N ARG A 314 -8.00 2.18 -10.40
CA ARG A 314 -7.92 2.78 -11.74
C ARG A 314 -8.86 2.14 -12.76
N TYR A 315 -9.20 0.88 -12.56
CA TYR A 315 -10.10 0.09 -13.42
C TYR A 315 -11.49 -0.05 -12.82
N HIS A 316 -11.82 0.76 -11.80
CA HIS A 316 -13.09 0.74 -11.09
C HIS A 316 -13.41 -0.63 -10.47
N VAL A 317 -12.39 -1.40 -10.10
CA VAL A 317 -12.55 -2.64 -9.34
C VAL A 317 -12.51 -2.29 -7.85
N PRO A 318 -13.55 -2.65 -7.08
CA PRO A 318 -13.53 -2.47 -5.63
C PRO A 318 -12.36 -3.24 -5.01
N ALA A 319 -11.46 -2.50 -4.37
CA ALA A 319 -10.25 -3.04 -3.75
C ALA A 319 -10.09 -2.45 -2.35
N ILE A 320 -9.93 -3.31 -1.37
CA ILE A 320 -9.80 -2.94 0.05
C ILE A 320 -8.52 -3.49 0.65
N GLU A 321 -8.11 -2.91 1.77
CA GLU A 321 -7.10 -3.48 2.63
C GLU A 321 -7.77 -4.21 3.79
N PHE A 322 -7.42 -5.49 3.97
CA PHE A 322 -7.90 -6.30 5.08
C PHE A 322 -6.88 -7.38 5.38
N GLY A 323 -6.35 -7.42 6.60
CA GLY A 323 -5.33 -8.37 6.99
C GLY A 323 -5.13 -8.49 8.49
N PRO A 324 -4.12 -9.29 8.91
CA PRO A 324 -3.88 -9.62 10.30
C PRO A 324 -3.51 -8.41 11.18
N SER A 325 -3.51 -8.63 12.48
CA SER A 325 -3.03 -7.67 13.47
C SER A 325 -1.51 -7.75 13.59
N GLY A 326 -0.88 -6.58 13.68
CA GLY A 326 0.55 -6.46 13.86
C GLY A 326 0.93 -5.03 14.23
N GLY A 327 2.21 -4.76 14.35
CA GLY A 327 2.68 -3.43 14.67
C GLY A 327 4.18 -3.23 14.48
N ALA A 328 4.62 -1.99 14.75
CA ALA A 328 5.99 -1.53 14.57
C ALA A 328 6.53 -1.74 13.14
N TRP A 329 5.67 -1.57 12.14
CA TRP A 329 6.02 -1.70 10.71
C TRP A 329 7.24 -0.85 10.39
N HIS A 330 8.12 -1.36 9.52
CA HIS A 330 9.40 -0.75 9.18
C HIS A 330 10.35 -0.53 10.38
N GLY A 331 9.92 -0.82 11.61
CA GLY A 331 10.70 -0.70 12.84
C GLY A 331 11.49 -1.94 13.22
N ASP A 332 12.34 -1.81 14.25
CA ASP A 332 13.17 -2.91 14.74
C ASP A 332 12.37 -4.01 15.49
N GLY A 333 11.20 -3.65 16.02
CA GLY A 333 10.35 -4.55 16.82
C GLY A 333 9.10 -5.01 16.09
N GLU A 334 9.12 -5.10 14.76
CA GLU A 334 7.99 -5.53 13.96
C GLU A 334 7.47 -6.90 14.37
N TYR A 335 6.14 -7.03 14.48
CA TYR A 335 5.48 -8.26 14.88
C TYR A 335 4.11 -8.42 14.24
N ALA A 336 3.63 -9.67 14.16
CA ALA A 336 2.23 -10.02 13.90
C ALA A 336 1.67 -10.91 15.02
N ASP A 337 0.38 -10.79 15.27
CA ASP A 337 -0.36 -11.56 16.26
C ASP A 337 -0.81 -12.90 15.66
N ILE A 338 -0.41 -14.02 16.29
CA ILE A 338 -0.64 -15.36 15.74
C ILE A 338 -2.13 -15.70 15.63
N GLU A 339 -2.93 -15.29 16.61
CA GLU A 339 -4.36 -15.58 16.66
C GLU A 339 -5.08 -14.84 15.51
N SER A 340 -4.67 -13.59 15.26
CA SER A 340 -5.24 -12.80 14.19
C SER A 340 -4.91 -13.33 12.79
N ILE A 341 -3.73 -13.95 12.60
CA ILE A 341 -3.35 -14.56 11.32
C ILE A 341 -4.28 -15.71 10.98
N GLU A 342 -4.59 -16.56 11.95
CA GLU A 342 -5.52 -17.69 11.73
C GLU A 342 -6.95 -17.17 11.53
N ALA A 343 -7.40 -16.19 12.31
CA ALA A 343 -8.72 -15.57 12.14
C ALA A 343 -8.87 -14.93 10.75
N PHE A 344 -7.82 -14.28 10.26
CA PHE A 344 -7.78 -13.73 8.91
C PHE A 344 -7.88 -14.84 7.85
N LYS A 345 -7.05 -15.90 7.95
CA LYS A 345 -7.12 -17.07 7.06
C LYS A 345 -8.51 -17.68 7.03
N ASP A 346 -9.12 -17.93 8.21
CA ASP A 346 -10.45 -18.53 8.32
C ASP A 346 -11.54 -17.61 7.73
N THR A 347 -11.41 -16.30 7.90
CA THR A 347 -12.29 -15.31 7.28
C THR A 347 -12.22 -15.36 5.76
N LEU A 348 -11.01 -15.41 5.18
CA LEU A 348 -10.83 -15.52 3.72
C LEU A 348 -11.49 -16.79 3.16
N VAL A 349 -11.29 -17.95 3.81
CA VAL A 349 -11.87 -19.22 3.40
C VAL A 349 -13.40 -19.16 3.49
N SER A 350 -13.95 -18.63 4.59
CA SER A 350 -15.40 -18.51 4.77
C SER A 350 -16.02 -17.54 3.76
N PHE A 351 -15.39 -16.39 3.51
CA PHE A 351 -15.84 -15.39 2.56
C PHE A 351 -15.81 -15.91 1.11
N ALA A 352 -14.69 -16.53 0.70
CA ALA A 352 -14.54 -17.06 -0.66
C ALA A 352 -15.61 -18.11 -1.01
N LYS A 353 -15.95 -19.01 -0.08
CA LYS A 353 -17.00 -20.03 -0.27
C LYS A 353 -18.39 -19.46 -0.50
N ARG A 354 -18.62 -18.22 -0.12
CA ARG A 354 -19.94 -17.53 -0.23
C ARG A 354 -19.86 -16.22 -1.01
N PHE A 355 -18.80 -16.07 -1.77
CA PHE A 355 -18.54 -14.85 -2.53
C PHE A 355 -19.67 -14.54 -3.53
N ASN A 356 -20.17 -15.56 -4.19
CA ASN A 356 -21.22 -15.47 -5.21
C ASN A 356 -22.65 -15.74 -4.71
N ASP A 357 -22.84 -15.88 -3.39
CA ASP A 357 -24.18 -16.14 -2.79
C ASP A 357 -25.12 -14.93 -2.90
#